data_447f974492e35704ef91cffdc5a25a56
#
_entry.id   447f974492e35704ef91cffdc5a25a56
#
_cell.length_a   1.000
_cell.length_b   1.000
_cell.length_c   1.000
_cell.angle_alpha   90.00
_cell.angle_beta   90.00
_cell.angle_gamma   90.00
#
_symmetry.space_group_name_H-M   'P 1'
#
loop_
_entity.id
_entity.type
_entity.pdbx_description
1 polymer ?
#
loop_
_entity_poly.entity_id
_entity_poly.type
_entity_poly.pdbx_seq_one_letter_code
_entity_poly.pdbx_strand_id
1 'polypeptide(L)'
;MFDTVYTANGPRVAPRDRERTWETVLRTPFRVVFYPVRLVGMGLEAAASYVGPRYIDPKPRSQPASGPRVAPLIEVGSVNDISLGAAATWVGFPIDDGKLSLAGSWSTFDGRKVRFSQAFGDQQTVGFRLGLDYDYKPNRRYYGIGNNTNETDLSYFLLSTTSAEAALLFGASPRRQVRLVGGYSSMSPGSGYHGSPLLQDVFPPSSVPYETRATQELSYGFTSHFSMLDNDRAPTHGLDGRFDLRRAVGMRSTDPDYYQWRAELRTYLPLFAKRRVIALRSLYSGVRPVDGTSTVMPFYRLSESRGASHFAGYSSERYRDQQLMLARVEYRWPLIQTLDVLGLYELGEVAPDAGSFTLRAAHVSFGGGLRAGISDDAALRFELASSDEGLHAYFGVGSDF
;
A
#
# COMPACT_ATOMS: atom_id res chain seq x y z
N MET A 1 33.91 16.98 -9.24
CA MET A 1 33.64 15.68 -8.63
C MET A 1 32.78 14.91 -9.61
N PHE A 2 33.29 13.85 -10.20
CA PHE A 2 32.63 13.09 -11.24
C PHE A 2 31.74 12.01 -10.58
N ASP A 3 30.45 11.98 -10.92
CA ASP A 3 29.57 10.89 -10.50
C ASP A 3 29.85 9.67 -11.39
N THR A 4 30.40 8.64 -10.83
CA THR A 4 30.68 7.39 -11.54
C THR A 4 29.46 6.49 -11.46
N VAL A 5 28.81 6.20 -12.58
CA VAL A 5 27.73 5.24 -12.68
C VAL A 5 28.34 3.88 -13.05
N TYR A 6 28.17 2.88 -12.19
CA TYR A 6 28.60 1.51 -12.48
C TYR A 6 27.56 0.81 -13.36
N THR A 7 27.95 0.38 -14.53
CA THR A 7 27.16 -0.47 -15.43
C THR A 7 27.80 -1.84 -15.55
N ALA A 8 27.07 -2.83 -16.08
CA ALA A 8 27.58 -4.19 -16.31
C ALA A 8 28.88 -4.24 -17.15
N ASN A 9 29.22 -3.16 -17.87
CA ASN A 9 30.41 -3.08 -18.71
C ASN A 9 31.51 -2.16 -18.11
N GLY A 10 31.47 -1.88 -16.79
CA GLY A 10 32.44 -1.03 -16.12
C GLY A 10 31.97 0.41 -15.88
N PRO A 11 32.79 1.23 -15.19
CA PRO A 11 32.40 2.59 -14.84
C PRO A 11 32.35 3.48 -16.08
N ARG A 12 31.20 4.07 -16.38
CA ARG A 12 31.05 5.15 -17.36
C ARG A 12 30.81 6.46 -16.63
N VAL A 13 31.60 7.47 -16.99
CA VAL A 13 31.39 8.86 -16.55
C VAL A 13 30.18 9.40 -17.30
N ALA A 14 29.07 9.61 -16.60
CA ALA A 14 27.92 10.28 -17.20
C ALA A 14 28.25 11.76 -17.47
N PRO A 15 27.90 12.31 -18.63
CA PRO A 15 28.06 13.74 -18.87
C PRO A 15 27.25 14.52 -17.84
N ARG A 16 27.89 15.51 -17.20
CA ARG A 16 27.20 16.44 -16.29
C ARG A 16 26.20 17.25 -17.11
N ASP A 17 24.91 17.07 -16.86
CA ASP A 17 23.90 18.04 -17.29
C ASP A 17 24.25 19.39 -16.64
N ARG A 18 24.49 20.41 -17.44
CA ARG A 18 24.77 21.79 -16.96
C ARG A 18 23.53 22.29 -16.25
N GLU A 19 23.66 22.50 -14.95
CA GLU A 19 22.60 23.13 -14.16
C GLU A 19 22.34 24.57 -14.68
N ARG A 20 21.07 24.92 -14.83
CA ARG A 20 20.67 26.26 -15.21
C ARG A 20 20.83 27.20 -14.00
N THR A 21 21.19 28.45 -14.25
CA THR A 21 21.48 29.46 -13.21
C THR A 21 20.32 29.63 -12.20
N TRP A 22 19.08 29.59 -12.67
CA TRP A 22 17.89 29.70 -11.80
C TRP A 22 17.73 28.50 -10.87
N GLU A 23 18.15 27.31 -11.28
CA GLU A 23 18.15 26.11 -10.46
C GLU A 23 19.10 26.24 -9.26
N THR A 24 20.25 26.88 -9.48
CA THR A 24 21.22 27.17 -8.43
C THR A 24 20.66 28.16 -7.40
N VAL A 25 19.97 29.21 -7.87
CA VAL A 25 19.35 30.21 -6.98
C VAL A 25 18.26 29.58 -6.09
N LEU A 26 17.38 28.76 -6.66
CA LEU A 26 16.34 28.06 -5.88
C LEU A 26 16.90 27.03 -4.90
N ARG A 27 18.05 26.45 -5.19
CA ARG A 27 18.68 25.41 -4.36
C ARG A 27 19.46 25.95 -3.17
N THR A 28 19.93 27.21 -3.23
CA THR A 28 20.82 27.80 -2.21
C THR A 28 20.21 27.79 -0.82
N PRO A 29 18.95 28.23 -0.59
CA PRO A 29 18.34 28.19 0.74
C PRO A 29 18.25 26.75 1.30
N PHE A 30 17.86 25.80 0.46
CA PHE A 30 17.77 24.40 0.86
C PHE A 30 19.14 23.78 1.16
N ARG A 31 20.19 24.19 0.45
CA ARG A 31 21.57 23.74 0.72
C ARG A 31 22.03 24.18 2.13
N VAL A 32 21.71 25.39 2.52
CA VAL A 32 22.11 25.94 3.83
C VAL A 32 21.36 25.24 4.97
N VAL A 33 20.04 25.13 4.85
CA VAL A 33 19.18 24.54 5.89
C VAL A 33 19.48 23.04 6.10
N PHE A 34 19.72 22.31 5.00
CA PHE A 34 19.97 20.86 5.05
C PHE A 34 21.45 20.46 5.02
N TYR A 35 22.38 21.42 5.15
CA TYR A 35 23.81 21.11 5.20
C TYR A 35 24.19 20.17 6.37
N PRO A 36 23.69 20.34 7.60
CA PRO A 36 23.96 19.43 8.69
C PRO A 36 23.48 18.00 8.43
N VAL A 37 22.28 17.86 7.85
CA VAL A 37 21.70 16.56 7.49
C VAL A 37 22.53 15.87 6.40
N ARG A 38 23.06 16.64 5.47
CA ARG A 38 23.98 16.13 4.44
C ARG A 38 25.30 15.64 5.01
N LEU A 39 25.85 16.32 6.02
CA LEU A 39 27.08 15.88 6.70
C LEU A 39 26.88 14.55 7.41
N VAL A 40 25.74 14.39 8.10
CA VAL A 40 25.37 13.10 8.73
C VAL A 40 25.19 12.01 7.67
N GLY A 41 24.52 12.33 6.56
CA GLY A 41 24.35 11.41 5.43
C GLY A 41 25.68 10.96 4.82
N MET A 42 26.63 11.86 4.63
CA MET A 42 27.99 11.53 4.15
C MET A 42 28.76 10.64 5.14
N GLY A 43 28.57 10.86 6.45
CA GLY A 43 29.14 10.00 7.49
C GLY A 43 28.53 8.58 7.45
N LEU A 44 27.22 8.47 7.28
CA LEU A 44 26.52 7.21 7.12
C LEU A 44 26.92 6.48 5.80
N GLU A 45 27.13 7.22 4.71
CA GLU A 45 27.64 6.65 3.44
C GLU A 45 29.05 6.12 3.59
N ALA A 46 29.93 6.84 4.28
CA ALA A 46 31.27 6.39 4.59
C ALA A 46 31.24 5.12 5.46
N ALA A 47 30.38 5.05 6.45
CA ALA A 47 30.17 3.85 7.27
C ALA A 47 29.56 2.71 6.45
N ALA A 48 28.55 2.97 5.63
CA ALA A 48 27.92 1.97 4.77
C ALA A 48 28.88 1.45 3.67
N SER A 49 29.70 2.32 3.10
CA SER A 49 30.73 1.91 2.12
C SER A 49 31.84 1.05 2.75
N TYR A 50 32.10 1.23 4.04
CA TYR A 50 33.05 0.36 4.78
C TYR A 50 32.45 -1.03 5.08
N VAL A 51 31.14 -1.10 5.32
CA VAL A 51 30.41 -2.35 5.63
C VAL A 51 29.86 -3.03 4.35
N GLY A 52 29.42 -2.24 3.37
CA GLY A 52 28.69 -2.71 2.19
C GLY A 52 29.44 -3.68 1.27
N PRO A 53 30.70 -3.45 0.90
CA PRO A 53 31.41 -4.33 -0.04
C PRO A 53 31.67 -5.75 0.47
N ARG A 54 31.55 -5.96 1.77
CA ARG A 54 31.77 -7.28 2.39
C ARG A 54 30.52 -8.16 2.47
N TYR A 55 29.31 -7.58 2.31
CA TYR A 55 28.05 -8.29 2.52
C TYR A 55 27.09 -8.31 1.33
N ILE A 56 27.29 -7.46 0.33
CA ILE A 56 26.40 -7.36 -0.82
C ILE A 56 27.22 -7.63 -2.09
N ASP A 57 27.49 -8.89 -2.36
CA ASP A 57 27.85 -9.32 -3.69
C ASP A 57 26.52 -9.54 -4.46
N PRO A 58 26.18 -8.69 -5.45
CA PRO A 58 24.96 -8.91 -6.24
C PRO A 58 25.22 -10.08 -7.17
N LYS A 59 25.00 -11.30 -6.67
CA LYS A 59 24.98 -12.47 -7.54
C LYS A 59 23.95 -12.19 -8.64
N PRO A 60 24.31 -12.38 -9.92
CA PRO A 60 23.34 -12.29 -11.01
C PRO A 60 22.19 -13.22 -10.66
N ARG A 61 20.95 -12.73 -10.76
CA ARG A 61 19.75 -13.52 -10.55
C ARG A 61 19.80 -14.71 -11.52
N SER A 62 20.29 -15.85 -11.05
CA SER A 62 19.95 -17.12 -11.67
C SER A 62 18.44 -17.22 -11.74
N GLN A 63 17.89 -17.68 -12.85
CA GLN A 63 16.48 -18.05 -12.95
C GLN A 63 16.10 -18.80 -11.67
N PRO A 64 14.92 -18.55 -11.09
CA PRO A 64 14.54 -19.19 -9.86
C PRO A 64 14.62 -20.70 -10.07
N ALA A 65 15.55 -21.37 -9.39
CA ALA A 65 15.68 -22.81 -9.47
C ALA A 65 14.31 -23.43 -9.15
N SER A 66 13.90 -24.43 -9.93
CA SER A 66 12.71 -25.21 -9.63
C SER A 66 12.86 -25.85 -8.24
N GLY A 67 11.75 -26.00 -7.53
CA GLY A 67 11.70 -26.66 -6.24
C GLY A 67 11.18 -25.79 -5.08
N PRO A 68 11.06 -26.39 -3.90
CA PRO A 68 10.51 -25.72 -2.72
C PRO A 68 11.52 -24.75 -2.09
N ARG A 69 11.02 -23.63 -1.60
CA ARG A 69 11.74 -22.62 -0.82
C ARG A 69 10.90 -22.21 0.37
N VAL A 70 11.53 -22.04 1.51
CA VAL A 70 10.89 -21.51 2.70
C VAL A 70 11.64 -20.25 3.13
N ALA A 71 10.89 -19.20 3.48
CA ALA A 71 11.44 -17.96 3.98
C ALA A 71 10.65 -17.49 5.21
N PRO A 72 11.29 -16.84 6.18
CA PRO A 72 10.59 -16.17 7.25
C PRO A 72 9.78 -15.00 6.68
N LEU A 73 8.63 -14.74 7.29
CA LEU A 73 7.75 -13.63 6.97
C LEU A 73 7.69 -12.69 8.18
N ILE A 74 8.00 -11.42 7.95
CA ILE A 74 7.85 -10.37 8.95
C ILE A 74 7.03 -9.28 8.27
N GLU A 75 5.82 -9.03 8.80
CA GLU A 75 4.94 -7.96 8.34
C GLU A 75 4.82 -6.94 9.49
N VAL A 76 5.04 -5.68 9.17
CA VAL A 76 4.81 -4.56 10.10
C VAL A 76 3.60 -3.79 9.58
N GLY A 77 2.47 -3.89 10.30
CA GLY A 77 1.21 -3.29 9.85
C GLY A 77 1.00 -1.86 10.35
N SER A 78 1.29 -1.64 11.60
CA SER A 78 1.33 -0.32 12.27
C SER A 78 2.40 -0.35 13.34
N VAL A 79 2.68 0.77 13.99
CA VAL A 79 3.74 0.86 15.02
C VAL A 79 3.62 -0.22 16.11
N ASN A 80 2.42 -0.75 16.32
CA ASN A 80 2.14 -1.72 17.38
C ASN A 80 1.68 -3.10 16.87
N ASP A 81 1.58 -3.33 15.57
CA ASP A 81 1.11 -4.61 15.00
C ASP A 81 2.21 -5.25 14.16
N ILE A 82 2.96 -6.14 14.78
CA ILE A 82 4.03 -6.91 14.14
C ILE A 82 3.53 -8.34 13.97
N SER A 83 3.59 -8.86 12.75
CA SER A 83 3.26 -10.24 12.43
C SER A 83 4.52 -11.01 12.07
N LEU A 84 4.66 -12.20 12.65
CA LEU A 84 5.72 -13.14 12.36
C LEU A 84 5.13 -14.39 11.72
N GLY A 85 5.83 -14.96 10.76
CA GLY A 85 5.34 -16.12 10.05
C GLY A 85 6.38 -16.78 9.16
N ALA A 86 5.88 -17.62 8.27
CA ALA A 86 6.69 -18.28 7.25
C ALA A 86 5.93 -18.33 5.91
N ALA A 87 6.68 -18.27 4.83
CA ALA A 87 6.17 -18.49 3.49
C ALA A 87 6.95 -19.62 2.82
N ALA A 88 6.23 -20.56 2.23
CA ALA A 88 6.75 -21.61 1.39
C ALA A 88 6.32 -21.36 -0.06
N THR A 89 7.24 -21.46 -0.98
CA THR A 89 6.99 -21.32 -2.42
C THR A 89 7.62 -22.49 -3.16
N TRP A 90 6.88 -23.11 -4.07
CA TRP A 90 7.36 -24.17 -4.93
C TRP A 90 7.16 -23.77 -6.40
N VAL A 91 8.26 -23.56 -7.11
CA VAL A 91 8.28 -23.25 -8.54
C VAL A 91 8.38 -24.55 -9.33
N GLY A 92 7.61 -24.70 -10.40
CA GLY A 92 7.52 -25.93 -11.19
C GLY A 92 6.56 -26.97 -10.55
N PHE A 93 5.53 -26.56 -9.82
CA PHE A 93 4.55 -27.46 -9.21
C PHE A 93 3.11 -26.99 -9.46
N PRO A 94 2.17 -27.90 -9.76
CA PRO A 94 2.33 -29.34 -10.08
C PRO A 94 2.84 -29.59 -11.49
N ILE A 95 3.01 -28.56 -12.30
CA ILE A 95 3.55 -28.59 -13.67
C ILE A 95 4.68 -27.56 -13.80
N ASP A 96 5.52 -27.67 -14.82
CA ASP A 96 6.71 -26.83 -14.99
C ASP A 96 6.44 -25.33 -14.94
N ASP A 97 5.30 -24.87 -15.49
CA ASP A 97 4.84 -23.47 -15.45
C ASP A 97 4.03 -23.14 -14.17
N GLY A 98 3.96 -24.06 -13.23
CA GLY A 98 3.21 -23.91 -12.00
C GLY A 98 3.99 -23.19 -10.91
N LYS A 99 3.29 -22.43 -10.07
CA LYS A 99 3.86 -21.86 -8.85
C LYS A 99 2.88 -21.97 -7.70
N LEU A 100 3.22 -22.81 -6.73
CA LEU A 100 2.50 -22.93 -5.47
C LEU A 100 3.11 -21.99 -4.43
N SER A 101 2.28 -21.29 -3.66
CA SER A 101 2.72 -20.49 -2.52
C SER A 101 1.76 -20.70 -1.35
N LEU A 102 2.35 -20.91 -0.16
CA LEU A 102 1.65 -21.00 1.10
C LEU A 102 2.33 -20.07 2.10
N ALA A 103 1.56 -19.21 2.77
CA ALA A 103 2.09 -18.33 3.79
C ALA A 103 1.17 -18.33 5.00
N GLY A 104 1.76 -18.25 6.19
CA GLY A 104 1.05 -18.11 7.44
C GLY A 104 1.76 -17.16 8.36
N SER A 105 1.01 -16.28 9.04
CA SER A 105 1.55 -15.36 10.02
C SER A 105 0.61 -15.17 11.21
N TRP A 106 1.22 -14.79 12.33
CA TRP A 106 0.55 -14.47 13.57
C TRP A 106 1.03 -13.11 14.07
N SER A 107 0.11 -12.25 14.48
CA SER A 107 0.44 -10.89 14.94
C SER A 107 0.44 -10.76 16.47
N THR A 108 1.04 -9.66 16.95
CA THR A 108 1.12 -9.30 18.38
C THR A 108 -0.24 -9.15 19.05
N PHE A 109 -1.31 -8.90 18.30
CA PHE A 109 -2.68 -8.78 18.79
C PHE A 109 -3.56 -9.98 18.44
N ASP A 110 -2.97 -11.18 18.41
CA ASP A 110 -3.66 -12.45 18.09
C ASP A 110 -4.27 -12.49 16.67
N GLY A 111 -3.86 -11.58 15.79
CA GLY A 111 -4.23 -11.65 14.39
C GLY A 111 -3.59 -12.87 13.71
N ARG A 112 -4.34 -13.52 12.83
CA ARG A 112 -3.90 -14.73 12.12
C ARG A 112 -4.20 -14.61 10.65
N LYS A 113 -3.23 -14.96 9.82
CA LYS A 113 -3.38 -14.90 8.38
C LYS A 113 -2.82 -16.16 7.75
N VAL A 114 -3.61 -16.76 6.89
CA VAL A 114 -3.18 -17.89 6.06
C VAL A 114 -3.51 -17.57 4.62
N ARG A 115 -2.54 -17.72 3.75
CA ARG A 115 -2.70 -17.49 2.31
C ARG A 115 -2.17 -18.68 1.54
N PHE A 116 -2.99 -19.18 0.66
CA PHE A 116 -2.63 -20.18 -0.34
C PHE A 116 -2.81 -19.57 -1.73
N SER A 117 -1.89 -19.82 -2.64
CA SER A 117 -2.09 -19.47 -4.05
C SER A 117 -1.41 -20.48 -4.97
N GLN A 118 -2.10 -20.84 -6.03
CA GLN A 118 -1.59 -21.65 -7.12
C GLN A 118 -1.70 -20.85 -8.42
N ALA A 119 -0.60 -20.67 -9.09
CA ALA A 119 -0.54 -19.98 -10.38
C ALA A 119 -0.08 -20.95 -11.47
N PHE A 120 -0.58 -20.76 -12.68
CA PHE A 120 -0.29 -21.56 -13.87
C PHE A 120 -0.07 -20.64 -15.06
N GLY A 121 0.71 -21.08 -16.02
CA GLY A 121 1.00 -20.38 -17.25
C GLY A 121 1.95 -19.19 -17.07
N ASP A 122 2.21 -18.49 -18.15
CA ASP A 122 3.06 -17.30 -18.11
C ASP A 122 2.30 -16.12 -17.46
N GLN A 123 2.66 -15.83 -16.22
CA GLN A 123 2.07 -14.71 -15.45
C GLN A 123 2.37 -13.32 -16.05
N GLN A 124 3.06 -13.27 -17.18
CA GLN A 124 3.33 -12.02 -17.90
C GLN A 124 2.43 -11.83 -19.12
N THR A 125 2.00 -12.92 -19.75
CA THR A 125 1.17 -12.90 -20.97
C THR A 125 -0.21 -13.49 -20.74
N VAL A 126 -0.30 -14.79 -20.53
CA VAL A 126 -1.56 -15.48 -20.21
C VAL A 126 -1.31 -16.41 -19.04
N GLY A 127 -2.03 -16.21 -17.97
CA GLY A 127 -1.92 -17.00 -16.77
C GLY A 127 -3.25 -17.18 -16.06
N PHE A 128 -3.28 -18.20 -15.22
CA PHE A 128 -4.39 -18.49 -14.33
C PHE A 128 -3.91 -18.55 -12.90
N ARG A 129 -4.69 -18.04 -11.96
CA ARG A 129 -4.38 -18.08 -10.54
C ARG A 129 -5.60 -18.48 -9.73
N LEU A 130 -5.36 -19.35 -8.76
CA LEU A 130 -6.29 -19.65 -7.67
C LEU A 130 -5.69 -19.13 -6.36
N GLY A 131 -6.52 -18.53 -5.50
CA GLY A 131 -6.13 -18.05 -4.18
C GLY A 131 -7.16 -18.44 -3.14
N LEU A 132 -6.69 -18.78 -1.94
CA LEU A 132 -7.50 -18.94 -0.74
C LEU A 132 -6.83 -18.11 0.36
N ASP A 133 -7.60 -17.24 0.97
CA ASP A 133 -7.11 -16.37 2.05
C ASP A 133 -8.02 -16.50 3.26
N TYR A 134 -7.40 -16.64 4.42
CA TYR A 134 -8.04 -16.51 5.73
C TYR A 134 -7.33 -15.40 6.50
N ASP A 135 -8.09 -14.42 6.99
CA ASP A 135 -7.58 -13.26 7.72
C ASP A 135 -8.46 -13.01 8.96
N TYR A 136 -7.88 -13.22 10.14
CA TYR A 136 -8.52 -12.99 11.43
C TYR A 136 -7.84 -11.81 12.12
N LYS A 137 -8.56 -10.68 12.25
CA LYS A 137 -8.05 -9.42 12.80
C LYS A 137 -8.92 -8.94 13.96
N PRO A 138 -8.53 -9.19 15.21
CA PRO A 138 -9.31 -8.80 16.39
C PRO A 138 -9.11 -7.33 16.80
N ASN A 139 -8.21 -6.61 16.17
CA ASN A 139 -7.82 -5.24 16.55
C ASN A 139 -8.15 -4.19 15.46
N ARG A 140 -9.20 -4.43 14.66
CA ARG A 140 -9.67 -3.45 13.69
C ARG A 140 -10.25 -2.23 14.41
N ARG A 141 -9.91 -1.05 13.93
CA ARG A 141 -10.35 0.22 14.52
C ARG A 141 -11.64 0.71 13.86
N TYR A 142 -12.46 1.38 14.66
CA TYR A 142 -13.67 2.03 14.20
C TYR A 142 -13.88 3.33 14.98
N TYR A 143 -14.20 4.40 14.25
CA TYR A 143 -14.42 5.76 14.78
C TYR A 143 -15.79 6.32 14.35
N GLY A 144 -16.65 5.49 13.77
CA GLY A 144 -17.89 5.91 13.14
C GLY A 144 -17.81 5.91 11.61
N ILE A 145 -18.89 6.39 10.98
CA ILE A 145 -19.02 6.51 9.52
C ILE A 145 -19.11 8.00 9.18
N GLY A 146 -18.42 8.40 8.11
CA GLY A 146 -18.40 9.75 7.60
C GLY A 146 -17.13 10.52 7.90
N ASN A 147 -17.10 11.74 7.40
CA ASN A 147 -15.93 12.61 7.44
C ASN A 147 -15.78 13.37 8.77
N ASN A 148 -16.89 13.55 9.52
CA ASN A 148 -16.94 14.35 10.74
C ASN A 148 -17.00 13.48 12.01
N THR A 149 -16.31 12.34 12.02
CA THR A 149 -16.24 11.47 13.19
C THR A 149 -15.23 11.99 14.21
N ASN A 150 -15.39 11.63 15.49
CA ASN A 150 -14.52 12.10 16.56
C ASN A 150 -13.37 11.11 16.80
N GLU A 151 -12.14 11.60 17.01
CA GLU A 151 -10.99 10.76 17.34
C GLU A 151 -11.18 10.00 18.68
N THR A 152 -11.88 10.62 19.63
CA THR A 152 -12.16 10.03 20.95
C THR A 152 -13.12 8.84 20.89
N ASP A 153 -13.87 8.66 19.79
CA ASP A 153 -14.82 7.56 19.60
C ASP A 153 -14.13 6.26 19.13
N LEU A 154 -12.82 6.17 19.35
CA LEU A 154 -12.05 4.96 19.02
C LEU A 154 -12.63 3.73 19.73
N SER A 155 -12.99 2.75 18.92
CA SER A 155 -13.40 1.42 19.35
C SER A 155 -12.74 0.33 18.52
N TYR A 156 -12.79 -0.89 19.00
CA TYR A 156 -12.15 -2.03 18.35
C TYR A 156 -13.15 -3.15 18.07
N PHE A 157 -12.96 -3.81 16.94
CA PHE A 157 -13.76 -4.96 16.53
C PHE A 157 -12.91 -6.04 15.89
N LEU A 158 -13.39 -7.26 15.95
CA LEU A 158 -12.88 -8.40 15.20
C LEU A 158 -13.47 -8.38 13.80
N LEU A 159 -12.65 -8.66 12.79
CA LEU A 159 -13.13 -9.08 11.47
C LEU A 159 -12.43 -10.35 11.04
N SER A 160 -13.20 -11.43 10.89
CA SER A 160 -12.75 -12.67 10.27
C SER A 160 -13.19 -12.68 8.81
N THR A 161 -12.25 -12.88 7.90
CA THR A 161 -12.51 -12.94 6.46
C THR A 161 -11.97 -14.24 5.89
N THR A 162 -12.80 -14.98 5.18
CA THR A 162 -12.40 -16.12 4.36
C THR A 162 -12.74 -15.81 2.91
N SER A 163 -11.78 -15.93 2.01
CA SER A 163 -12.01 -15.69 0.59
C SER A 163 -11.36 -16.73 -0.30
N ALA A 164 -11.99 -16.99 -1.43
CA ALA A 164 -11.48 -17.78 -2.53
C ALA A 164 -11.58 -16.96 -3.80
N GLU A 165 -10.52 -16.88 -4.58
CA GLU A 165 -10.47 -16.11 -5.84
C GLU A 165 -9.86 -16.95 -6.96
N ALA A 166 -10.47 -16.88 -8.14
CA ALA A 166 -9.92 -17.35 -9.40
C ALA A 166 -9.68 -16.14 -10.31
N ALA A 167 -8.54 -16.10 -10.95
CA ALA A 167 -8.17 -15.01 -11.86
C ALA A 167 -7.58 -15.54 -13.17
N LEU A 168 -8.07 -15.01 -14.29
CA LEU A 168 -7.47 -15.16 -15.60
C LEU A 168 -6.70 -13.89 -15.91
N LEU A 169 -5.43 -14.01 -16.19
CA LEU A 169 -4.52 -12.92 -16.46
C LEU A 169 -4.24 -12.84 -17.97
N PHE A 170 -4.31 -11.62 -18.48
CA PHE A 170 -3.95 -11.25 -19.85
C PHE A 170 -2.99 -10.07 -19.79
N GLY A 171 -1.83 -10.16 -20.41
CA GLY A 171 -0.86 -9.09 -20.38
C GLY A 171 0.06 -9.08 -21.58
N ALA A 172 0.57 -7.90 -21.91
CA ALA A 172 1.67 -7.75 -22.85
C ALA A 172 3.03 -7.73 -22.16
N SER A 173 3.02 -7.53 -20.83
CA SER A 173 4.20 -7.51 -19.96
C SER A 173 3.74 -7.43 -18.49
N PRO A 174 4.63 -7.63 -17.48
CA PRO A 174 4.31 -7.40 -16.07
C PRO A 174 3.77 -5.99 -15.78
N ARG A 175 4.10 -5.03 -16.64
CA ARG A 175 3.71 -3.62 -16.54
C ARG A 175 2.39 -3.28 -17.24
N ARG A 176 1.79 -4.22 -17.98
CA ARG A 176 0.53 -4.01 -18.73
C ARG A 176 -0.29 -5.27 -18.65
N GLN A 177 -1.16 -5.33 -17.67
CA GLN A 177 -1.95 -6.53 -17.38
C GLN A 177 -3.41 -6.18 -17.12
N VAL A 178 -4.29 -7.07 -17.58
CA VAL A 178 -5.69 -7.11 -17.19
C VAL A 178 -5.97 -8.49 -16.61
N ARG A 179 -6.71 -8.52 -15.50
CA ARG A 179 -7.15 -9.77 -14.86
C ARG A 179 -8.66 -9.79 -14.80
N LEU A 180 -9.26 -10.83 -15.29
CA LEU A 180 -10.65 -11.15 -15.00
C LEU A 180 -10.67 -11.95 -13.70
N VAL A 181 -11.45 -11.50 -12.73
CA VAL A 181 -11.49 -12.09 -11.40
C VAL A 181 -12.89 -12.55 -11.06
N GLY A 182 -12.97 -13.71 -10.40
CA GLY A 182 -14.20 -14.21 -9.80
C GLY A 182 -13.88 -14.80 -8.43
N GLY A 183 -14.73 -14.60 -7.44
CA GLY A 183 -14.42 -15.07 -6.11
C GLY A 183 -15.62 -15.18 -5.20
N TYR A 184 -15.36 -15.82 -4.08
CA TYR A 184 -16.25 -15.94 -2.93
C TYR A 184 -15.61 -15.24 -1.74
N SER A 185 -16.40 -14.58 -0.92
CA SER A 185 -15.94 -13.98 0.32
C SER A 185 -17.00 -14.15 1.42
N SER A 186 -16.54 -14.57 2.60
CA SER A 186 -17.32 -14.59 3.84
C SER A 186 -16.65 -13.69 4.85
N MET A 187 -17.42 -12.75 5.43
CA MET A 187 -16.95 -11.84 6.46
C MET A 187 -17.82 -11.93 7.68
N SER A 188 -17.18 -12.06 8.85
CA SER A 188 -17.84 -12.16 10.14
C SER A 188 -17.24 -11.16 11.11
N PRO A 189 -17.99 -10.10 11.47
CA PRO A 189 -17.60 -9.20 12.54
C PRO A 189 -17.78 -9.89 13.90
N GLY A 190 -17.09 -9.39 14.92
CA GLY A 190 -17.17 -9.87 16.29
C GLY A 190 -16.55 -8.89 17.28
N SER A 191 -16.52 -9.28 18.55
CA SER A 191 -15.91 -8.47 19.61
C SER A 191 -14.41 -8.29 19.38
N GLY A 192 -13.92 -7.09 19.60
CA GLY A 192 -12.51 -6.75 19.45
C GLY A 192 -11.60 -7.35 20.53
N TYR A 193 -10.33 -6.94 20.52
CA TYR A 193 -9.34 -7.42 21.46
C TYR A 193 -9.65 -7.02 22.91
N HIS A 194 -9.41 -7.93 23.87
CA HIS A 194 -9.65 -7.68 25.28
C HIS A 194 -8.84 -6.49 25.83
N GLY A 195 -9.50 -5.68 26.67
CA GLY A 195 -8.89 -4.49 27.30
C GLY A 195 -8.96 -3.22 26.46
N SER A 196 -9.60 -3.27 25.30
CA SER A 196 -9.85 -2.13 24.45
C SER A 196 -11.35 -1.77 24.44
N PRO A 197 -11.76 -0.52 24.21
CA PRO A 197 -13.17 -0.17 24.05
C PRO A 197 -13.76 -0.96 22.88
N LEU A 198 -14.88 -1.66 23.12
CA LEU A 198 -15.58 -2.40 22.09
C LEU A 198 -16.57 -1.49 21.34
N LEU A 199 -17.02 -1.90 20.14
CA LEU A 199 -18.03 -1.15 19.37
C LEU A 199 -19.24 -0.78 20.22
N GLN A 200 -19.80 -1.73 20.95
CA GLN A 200 -20.98 -1.60 21.81
C GLN A 200 -20.79 -0.68 23.00
N ASP A 201 -19.54 -0.45 23.43
CA ASP A 201 -19.23 0.45 24.56
C ASP A 201 -19.25 1.91 24.14
N VAL A 202 -19.02 2.20 22.85
CA VAL A 202 -18.90 3.55 22.29
C VAL A 202 -20.10 3.92 21.44
N PHE A 203 -20.63 2.97 20.67
CA PHE A 203 -21.69 3.23 19.69
C PHE A 203 -22.99 2.50 20.06
N PRO A 204 -24.15 3.18 19.93
CA PRO A 204 -25.42 2.49 20.03
C PRO A 204 -25.55 1.40 18.96
N PRO A 205 -26.09 0.21 19.28
CA PRO A 205 -26.21 -0.89 18.32
C PRO A 205 -26.88 -0.54 17.00
N SER A 206 -27.83 0.42 17.01
CA SER A 206 -28.52 0.89 15.81
C SER A 206 -27.68 1.79 14.89
N SER A 207 -26.52 2.29 15.37
CA SER A 207 -25.66 3.21 14.61
C SER A 207 -24.55 2.49 13.82
N VAL A 208 -24.31 1.21 14.09
CA VAL A 208 -23.27 0.41 13.40
C VAL A 208 -23.93 -0.63 12.50
N PRO A 209 -24.02 -0.39 11.19
CA PRO A 209 -24.66 -1.32 10.26
C PRO A 209 -23.96 -2.67 10.22
N TYR A 210 -24.69 -3.75 10.44
CA TYR A 210 -24.16 -5.13 10.43
C TYR A 210 -23.15 -5.44 11.56
N GLU A 211 -23.24 -4.80 12.70
CA GLU A 211 -22.29 -4.95 13.81
C GLU A 211 -22.01 -6.42 14.20
N THR A 212 -23.04 -7.26 14.24
CA THR A 212 -22.94 -8.68 14.59
C THR A 212 -23.27 -9.61 13.44
N ARG A 213 -23.51 -9.06 12.26
CA ARG A 213 -24.05 -9.84 11.14
C ARG A 213 -22.98 -10.14 10.12
N ALA A 214 -22.71 -11.43 9.92
CA ALA A 214 -21.86 -11.92 8.86
C ALA A 214 -22.52 -11.80 7.49
N THR A 215 -21.70 -11.55 6.45
CA THR A 215 -22.09 -11.53 5.05
C THR A 215 -21.34 -12.58 4.24
N GLN A 216 -22.00 -13.12 3.20
CA GLN A 216 -21.41 -14.02 2.22
C GLN A 216 -21.76 -13.50 0.82
N GLU A 217 -20.78 -13.49 -0.07
CA GLU A 217 -20.97 -12.96 -1.40
C GLU A 217 -20.15 -13.70 -2.45
N LEU A 218 -20.66 -13.68 -3.68
CA LEU A 218 -19.92 -13.99 -4.88
C LEU A 218 -19.56 -12.67 -5.57
N SER A 219 -18.35 -12.55 -6.04
CA SER A 219 -17.90 -11.36 -6.78
C SER A 219 -17.31 -11.73 -8.12
N TYR A 220 -17.44 -10.84 -9.09
CA TYR A 220 -16.78 -10.94 -10.40
C TYR A 220 -16.44 -9.55 -10.91
N GLY A 221 -15.40 -9.45 -11.69
CA GLY A 221 -14.94 -8.18 -12.19
C GLY A 221 -13.62 -8.26 -12.91
N PHE A 222 -12.94 -7.14 -12.95
CA PHE A 222 -11.60 -7.08 -13.53
C PHE A 222 -10.70 -6.13 -12.76
N THR A 223 -9.41 -6.41 -12.83
CA THR A 223 -8.35 -5.50 -12.39
C THR A 223 -7.46 -5.17 -13.58
N SER A 224 -7.01 -3.93 -13.67
CA SER A 224 -6.00 -3.54 -14.66
C SER A 224 -4.82 -2.85 -13.98
N HIS A 225 -3.65 -3.09 -14.50
CA HIS A 225 -2.42 -2.44 -14.09
C HIS A 225 -1.65 -2.01 -15.34
N PHE A 226 -1.21 -0.77 -15.36
CA PHE A 226 -0.31 -0.25 -16.37
C PHE A 226 0.79 0.58 -15.70
N SER A 227 2.02 0.38 -16.12
CA SER A 227 3.18 1.09 -15.60
C SER A 227 4.09 1.52 -16.76
N MET A 228 4.46 2.79 -16.74
CA MET A 228 5.41 3.43 -17.66
C MET A 228 6.52 4.11 -16.84
N LEU A 229 6.99 3.45 -15.81
CA LEU A 229 8.04 3.96 -14.94
C LEU A 229 9.43 3.69 -15.56
N ASP A 230 10.35 4.62 -15.35
CA ASP A 230 11.77 4.45 -15.68
C ASP A 230 12.44 3.39 -14.80
N ASN A 231 11.99 3.28 -13.54
CA ASN A 231 12.45 2.28 -12.58
C ASN A 231 11.28 1.88 -11.67
N ASP A 232 11.06 0.58 -11.50
CA ASP A 232 9.94 0.08 -10.69
C ASP A 232 10.15 0.28 -9.18
N ARG A 233 11.37 0.48 -8.73
CA ARG A 233 11.77 0.53 -7.31
C ARG A 233 11.96 1.93 -6.77
N ALA A 234 12.61 2.76 -7.58
CA ALA A 234 12.89 4.15 -7.26
C ALA A 234 12.54 5.01 -8.48
N PRO A 235 11.24 5.11 -8.81
CA PRO A 235 10.83 5.84 -10.00
C PRO A 235 11.17 7.32 -9.85
N THR A 236 11.78 7.85 -10.91
CA THR A 236 12.07 9.27 -11.02
C THR A 236 11.23 9.95 -12.09
N HIS A 237 10.70 9.15 -13.03
CA HIS A 237 9.87 9.62 -14.12
C HIS A 237 8.86 8.56 -14.55
N GLY A 238 7.68 9.03 -14.94
CA GLY A 238 6.66 8.18 -15.53
C GLY A 238 5.39 8.10 -14.69
N LEU A 239 4.59 7.11 -15.02
CA LEU A 239 3.28 6.95 -14.42
C LEU A 239 2.94 5.46 -14.20
N ASP A 240 2.23 5.18 -13.10
CA ASP A 240 1.69 3.87 -12.74
C ASP A 240 0.21 4.01 -12.40
N GLY A 241 -0.62 3.19 -13.02
CA GLY A 241 -2.06 3.20 -12.81
C GLY A 241 -2.61 1.83 -12.50
N ARG A 242 -3.52 1.78 -11.56
CA ARG A 242 -4.25 0.56 -11.16
C ARG A 242 -5.73 0.85 -11.10
N PHE A 243 -6.51 -0.05 -11.64
CA PHE A 243 -7.96 0.02 -11.58
C PHE A 243 -8.54 -1.35 -11.26
N ASP A 244 -9.46 -1.39 -10.32
CA ASP A 244 -10.23 -2.57 -9.93
C ASP A 244 -11.72 -2.22 -9.97
N LEU A 245 -12.53 -3.07 -10.58
CA LEU A 245 -13.97 -2.95 -10.58
C LEU A 245 -14.58 -4.33 -10.38
N ARG A 246 -15.44 -4.46 -9.39
CA ARG A 246 -16.13 -5.71 -9.05
C ARG A 246 -17.61 -5.48 -8.82
N ARG A 247 -18.39 -6.44 -9.22
CA ARG A 247 -19.78 -6.63 -8.82
C ARG A 247 -19.79 -7.71 -7.75
N ALA A 248 -20.36 -7.41 -6.59
CA ALA A 248 -20.62 -8.37 -5.55
C ALA A 248 -22.11 -8.69 -5.50
N VAL A 249 -22.43 -9.96 -5.34
CA VAL A 249 -23.80 -10.48 -5.24
C VAL A 249 -23.90 -11.22 -3.91
N GLY A 250 -24.80 -10.77 -3.05
CA GLY A 250 -25.08 -11.40 -1.77
C GLY A 250 -25.62 -12.81 -1.93
N MET A 251 -25.14 -13.75 -1.14
CA MET A 251 -25.59 -15.15 -1.21
C MET A 251 -26.86 -15.39 -0.40
N ARG A 252 -27.16 -14.52 0.56
CA ARG A 252 -28.38 -14.57 1.35
C ARG A 252 -29.28 -13.40 0.94
N SER A 253 -30.58 -13.56 1.06
CA SER A 253 -31.54 -12.49 0.75
C SER A 253 -31.32 -11.19 1.53
N THR A 254 -30.56 -11.28 2.58
CA THR A 254 -30.24 -10.16 3.47
C THR A 254 -28.84 -9.60 3.27
N ASP A 255 -28.02 -10.22 2.43
CA ASP A 255 -26.67 -9.71 2.11
C ASP A 255 -26.80 -8.69 0.96
N PRO A 256 -26.02 -7.60 0.99
CA PRO A 256 -26.15 -6.56 -0.01
C PRO A 256 -25.56 -6.97 -1.34
N ASP A 257 -26.20 -6.51 -2.40
CA ASP A 257 -25.67 -6.50 -3.74
C ASP A 257 -25.04 -5.14 -4.04
N TYR A 258 -23.79 -5.07 -4.47
CA TYR A 258 -23.12 -3.80 -4.68
C TYR A 258 -22.02 -3.85 -5.75
N TYR A 259 -21.64 -2.68 -6.22
CA TYR A 259 -20.39 -2.45 -6.96
C TYR A 259 -19.31 -1.96 -6.02
N GLN A 260 -18.09 -2.43 -6.27
CA GLN A 260 -16.87 -1.95 -5.60
C GLN A 260 -15.87 -1.54 -6.66
N TRP A 261 -15.20 -0.40 -6.45
CA TRP A 261 -14.13 0.06 -7.33
C TRP A 261 -12.97 0.65 -6.53
N ARG A 262 -11.81 0.62 -7.17
CA ARG A 262 -10.61 1.30 -6.73
C ARG A 262 -9.83 1.78 -7.95
N ALA A 263 -9.53 3.07 -8.00
CA ALA A 263 -8.66 3.68 -9.01
C ALA A 263 -7.50 4.37 -8.31
N GLU A 264 -6.28 4.06 -8.72
CA GLU A 264 -5.07 4.65 -8.17
C GLU A 264 -4.16 5.06 -9.32
N LEU A 265 -3.67 6.30 -9.27
CA LEU A 265 -2.71 6.85 -10.22
C LEU A 265 -1.53 7.43 -9.46
N ARG A 266 -0.32 7.06 -9.88
CA ARG A 266 0.95 7.58 -9.37
C ARG A 266 1.73 8.19 -10.52
N THR A 267 2.22 9.40 -10.33
CA THR A 267 2.99 10.12 -11.33
C THR A 267 4.28 10.63 -10.73
N TYR A 268 5.37 10.49 -11.44
CA TYR A 268 6.69 10.90 -11.00
C TYR A 268 7.27 11.92 -11.98
N LEU A 269 7.60 13.11 -11.47
CA LEU A 269 8.11 14.23 -12.24
C LEU A 269 9.53 14.55 -11.80
N PRO A 270 10.53 14.38 -12.67
CA PRO A 270 11.91 14.69 -12.33
C PRO A 270 12.11 16.20 -12.25
N LEU A 271 12.83 16.65 -11.23
CA LEU A 271 13.27 18.02 -11.07
C LEU A 271 14.80 18.07 -11.02
N PHE A 272 15.38 19.21 -11.45
CA PHE A 272 16.80 19.53 -11.30
C PHE A 272 17.74 18.38 -11.73
N ALA A 273 17.83 18.15 -13.02
CA ALA A 273 18.70 17.11 -13.60
C ALA A 273 18.41 15.68 -13.08
N LYS A 274 17.13 15.37 -12.88
CA LYS A 274 16.61 14.04 -12.46
C LYS A 274 17.06 13.56 -11.08
N ARG A 275 17.66 14.43 -10.28
CA ARG A 275 18.09 14.06 -8.91
C ARG A 275 17.01 14.25 -7.86
N ARG A 276 15.93 14.95 -8.16
CA ARG A 276 14.82 15.24 -7.28
C ARG A 276 13.54 14.89 -7.98
N VAL A 277 12.59 14.42 -7.21
CA VAL A 277 11.34 13.92 -7.76
C VAL A 277 10.17 14.54 -7.01
N ILE A 278 9.20 15.06 -7.76
CA ILE A 278 7.85 15.24 -7.23
C ILE A 278 7.08 13.97 -7.58
N ALA A 279 6.61 13.28 -6.56
CA ALA A 279 5.73 12.14 -6.73
C ALA A 279 4.31 12.55 -6.34
N LEU A 280 3.37 12.26 -7.20
CA LEU A 280 1.94 12.53 -7.01
C LEU A 280 1.22 11.20 -6.95
N ARG A 281 0.30 11.07 -6.00
CA ARG A 281 -0.59 9.93 -5.88
C ARG A 281 -2.01 10.43 -5.75
N SER A 282 -2.91 9.82 -6.51
CA SER A 282 -4.35 10.01 -6.39
C SER A 282 -5.00 8.64 -6.23
N LEU A 283 -5.88 8.50 -5.26
CA LEU A 283 -6.64 7.31 -5.00
C LEU A 283 -8.12 7.69 -4.89
N TYR A 284 -8.95 6.94 -5.57
CA TYR A 284 -10.40 6.98 -5.43
C TYR A 284 -10.93 5.56 -5.30
N SER A 285 -11.65 5.28 -4.23
CA SER A 285 -12.27 3.97 -4.02
C SER A 285 -13.69 4.12 -3.50
N GLY A 286 -14.52 3.15 -3.78
CA GLY A 286 -15.89 3.21 -3.31
C GLY A 286 -16.61 1.88 -3.37
N VAL A 287 -17.74 1.86 -2.68
CA VAL A 287 -18.79 0.84 -2.75
C VAL A 287 -20.13 1.52 -3.00
N ARG A 288 -20.99 0.90 -3.78
CA ARG A 288 -22.33 1.41 -4.05
C ARG A 288 -23.31 0.26 -4.17
N PRO A 289 -24.39 0.24 -3.35
CA PRO A 289 -25.48 -0.71 -3.53
C PRO A 289 -26.08 -0.63 -4.93
N VAL A 290 -26.52 -1.78 -5.46
CA VAL A 290 -27.17 -1.82 -6.78
C VAL A 290 -28.51 -1.13 -6.75
N ASP A 291 -29.25 -1.28 -5.65
CA ASP A 291 -30.59 -0.70 -5.46
C ASP A 291 -30.55 0.79 -5.06
N GLY A 292 -29.39 1.42 -5.25
CA GLY A 292 -29.20 2.81 -4.86
C GLY A 292 -28.95 2.97 -3.37
N THR A 293 -29.57 4.00 -2.76
CA THR A 293 -29.35 4.34 -1.34
C THR A 293 -30.24 3.56 -0.36
N SER A 294 -31.13 2.71 -0.83
CA SER A 294 -32.08 1.97 0.02
C SER A 294 -31.41 0.81 0.79
N THR A 295 -30.34 0.25 0.26
CA THR A 295 -29.61 -0.84 0.90
C THR A 295 -28.49 -0.30 1.77
N VAL A 296 -28.51 -0.63 3.05
CA VAL A 296 -27.48 -0.27 4.01
C VAL A 296 -26.26 -1.17 3.82
N MET A 297 -25.09 -0.58 3.63
CA MET A 297 -23.83 -1.30 3.50
C MET A 297 -23.28 -1.73 4.86
N PRO A 298 -22.73 -2.95 4.98
CA PRO A 298 -21.99 -3.35 6.18
C PRO A 298 -20.82 -2.39 6.44
N PHE A 299 -20.66 -1.94 7.69
CA PHE A 299 -19.62 -0.97 8.05
C PHE A 299 -18.22 -1.44 7.68
N TYR A 300 -17.96 -2.74 7.73
CA TYR A 300 -16.66 -3.35 7.38
C TYR A 300 -16.43 -3.52 5.87
N ARG A 301 -17.43 -3.16 5.03
CA ARG A 301 -17.31 -3.10 3.56
C ARG A 301 -17.07 -1.71 3.02
N LEU A 302 -17.26 -0.69 3.84
CA LEU A 302 -17.04 0.70 3.45
C LEU A 302 -15.56 0.96 3.09
N SER A 303 -15.34 1.96 2.27
CA SER A 303 -13.99 2.42 1.93
C SER A 303 -13.34 3.10 3.14
N GLU A 304 -12.09 2.78 3.40
CA GLU A 304 -11.37 3.26 4.59
C GLU A 304 -9.91 3.61 4.30
N SER A 305 -9.36 4.51 5.12
CA SER A 305 -7.95 4.94 5.06
C SER A 305 -7.04 3.92 5.76
N ARG A 306 -6.72 2.81 5.09
CA ARG A 306 -5.91 1.71 5.63
C ARG A 306 -4.96 1.12 4.60
N GLY A 307 -3.82 0.59 5.06
CA GLY A 307 -2.85 -0.10 4.21
C GLY A 307 -2.40 0.76 3.04
N ALA A 308 -2.68 0.31 1.81
CA ALA A 308 -2.36 1.06 0.61
C ALA A 308 -3.17 2.37 0.46
N SER A 309 -4.20 2.60 1.29
CA SER A 309 -4.92 3.88 1.40
C SER A 309 -4.50 4.65 2.66
N HIS A 310 -3.26 4.42 3.14
CA HIS A 310 -2.75 5.07 4.33
C HIS A 310 -2.74 6.59 4.18
N PHE A 311 -3.13 7.28 5.27
CA PHE A 311 -3.15 8.73 5.41
C PHE A 311 -2.22 9.07 6.58
N ALA A 312 -1.02 9.58 6.27
CA ALA A 312 0.12 9.58 7.21
C ALA A 312 -0.11 10.39 8.50
N GLY A 313 -0.89 11.47 8.43
CA GLY A 313 -1.19 12.31 9.59
C GLY A 313 -2.33 11.81 10.47
N TYR A 314 -2.89 10.64 10.19
CA TYR A 314 -4.04 10.11 10.93
C TYR A 314 -3.85 8.65 11.29
N SER A 315 -4.55 8.21 12.31
CA SER A 315 -4.59 6.80 12.68
C SER A 315 -5.11 5.93 11.53
N SER A 316 -4.58 4.71 11.41
CA SER A 316 -5.11 3.75 10.44
C SER A 316 -6.59 3.48 10.69
N GLU A 317 -7.39 3.41 9.62
CA GLU A 317 -8.84 3.19 9.65
C GLU A 317 -9.64 4.37 10.27
N ARG A 318 -9.03 5.57 10.36
CA ARG A 318 -9.64 6.74 11.00
C ARG A 318 -10.92 7.20 10.30
N TYR A 319 -10.94 7.22 8.99
CA TYR A 319 -12.08 7.67 8.20
C TYR A 319 -12.62 6.53 7.35
N ARG A 320 -13.95 6.46 7.30
CA ARG A 320 -14.69 5.39 6.62
C ARG A 320 -16.03 5.88 6.13
N ASP A 321 -16.34 5.63 4.84
CA ASP A 321 -17.66 5.86 4.25
C ASP A 321 -17.81 5.02 2.96
N GLN A 322 -18.91 5.19 2.24
CA GLN A 322 -19.11 4.49 0.98
C GLN A 322 -18.01 4.81 -0.04
N GLN A 323 -17.45 6.03 -0.01
CA GLN A 323 -16.41 6.46 -0.92
C GLN A 323 -15.26 7.14 -0.17
N LEU A 324 -14.05 7.00 -0.71
CA LEU A 324 -12.82 7.57 -0.19
C LEU A 324 -12.03 8.19 -1.34
N MET A 325 -11.58 9.42 -1.16
CA MET A 325 -10.64 10.10 -2.02
C MET A 325 -9.39 10.49 -1.22
N LEU A 326 -8.21 10.17 -1.74
CA LEU A 326 -6.92 10.57 -1.19
C LEU A 326 -6.04 11.14 -2.30
N ALA A 327 -5.37 12.23 -2.00
CA ALA A 327 -4.32 12.79 -2.83
C ALA A 327 -3.07 13.02 -1.99
N ARG A 328 -1.91 12.70 -2.53
CA ARG A 328 -0.62 12.91 -1.87
C ARG A 328 0.36 13.53 -2.85
N VAL A 329 1.08 14.54 -2.37
CA VAL A 329 2.23 15.14 -3.03
C VAL A 329 3.45 14.84 -2.18
N GLU A 330 4.48 14.29 -2.78
CA GLU A 330 5.73 13.97 -2.10
C GLU A 330 6.90 14.57 -2.88
N TYR A 331 7.72 15.33 -2.18
CA TYR A 331 8.99 15.82 -2.70
C TYR A 331 10.13 14.96 -2.17
N ARG A 332 10.84 14.28 -3.06
CA ARG A 332 11.97 13.42 -2.74
C ARG A 332 13.29 14.10 -3.03
N TRP A 333 14.14 14.09 -2.06
CA TRP A 333 15.51 14.60 -2.17
C TRP A 333 16.52 13.51 -1.83
N PRO A 334 17.26 12.96 -2.81
CA PRO A 334 18.31 12.00 -2.52
C PRO A 334 19.45 12.69 -1.75
N LEU A 335 19.70 12.22 -0.54
CA LEU A 335 20.85 12.61 0.28
C LEU A 335 22.10 11.89 -0.19
N ILE A 336 21.98 10.57 -0.31
CA ILE A 336 23.00 9.63 -0.79
C ILE A 336 22.34 8.65 -1.77
N GLN A 337 23.09 7.69 -2.31
CA GLN A 337 22.55 6.77 -3.31
C GLN A 337 21.40 5.89 -2.81
N THR A 338 21.41 5.58 -1.52
CA THR A 338 20.46 4.63 -0.89
C THR A 338 19.47 5.31 0.06
N LEU A 339 19.57 6.63 0.29
CA LEU A 339 18.76 7.35 1.26
C LEU A 339 18.17 8.62 0.66
N ASP A 340 16.85 8.69 0.65
CA ASP A 340 16.08 9.88 0.30
C ASP A 340 15.49 10.53 1.56
N VAL A 341 15.50 11.85 1.62
CA VAL A 341 14.64 12.64 2.48
C VAL A 341 13.40 13.00 1.71
N LEU A 342 12.26 12.93 2.34
CA LEU A 342 11.01 13.31 1.71
C LEU A 342 10.23 14.34 2.54
N GLY A 343 9.54 15.23 1.85
CA GLY A 343 8.48 16.07 2.39
C GLY A 343 7.17 15.63 1.78
N LEU A 344 6.11 15.59 2.56
CA LEU A 344 4.80 15.13 2.12
C LEU A 344 3.69 16.11 2.48
N TYR A 345 2.69 16.14 1.65
CA TYR A 345 1.42 16.82 1.86
C TYR A 345 0.30 15.91 1.36
N GLU A 346 -0.71 15.71 2.16
CA GLU A 346 -1.83 14.82 1.84
C GLU A 346 -3.16 15.53 2.07
N LEU A 347 -4.12 15.12 1.29
CA LEU A 347 -5.52 15.54 1.36
C LEU A 347 -6.40 14.30 1.25
N GLY A 348 -7.36 14.15 2.16
CA GLY A 348 -8.29 13.01 2.14
C GLY A 348 -9.69 13.40 2.58
N GLU A 349 -10.68 12.75 1.99
CA GLU A 349 -12.08 12.94 2.31
C GLU A 349 -12.85 11.63 2.10
N VAL A 350 -13.78 11.33 2.98
CA VAL A 350 -14.75 10.25 2.77
C VAL A 350 -16.15 10.85 2.62
N ALA A 351 -16.99 10.20 1.81
CA ALA A 351 -18.33 10.70 1.52
C ALA A 351 -19.31 9.55 1.22
N PRO A 352 -20.62 9.75 1.41
CA PRO A 352 -21.63 8.75 1.07
C PRO A 352 -21.77 8.56 -0.45
N ASP A 353 -21.48 9.58 -1.24
CA ASP A 353 -21.53 9.53 -2.71
C ASP A 353 -20.57 10.52 -3.36
N ALA A 354 -20.36 10.41 -4.69
CA ALA A 354 -19.41 11.25 -5.43
C ALA A 354 -19.79 12.74 -5.46
N GLY A 355 -21.08 13.08 -5.35
CA GLY A 355 -21.56 14.46 -5.34
C GLY A 355 -21.36 15.15 -4.00
N SER A 356 -21.11 14.39 -2.95
CA SER A 356 -20.95 14.89 -1.58
C SER A 356 -19.50 15.32 -1.25
N PHE A 357 -18.53 15.05 -2.12
CA PHE A 357 -17.16 15.57 -1.96
C PHE A 357 -17.13 17.08 -2.17
N THR A 358 -16.63 17.80 -1.18
CA THR A 358 -16.60 19.27 -1.22
C THR A 358 -15.20 19.86 -1.26
N LEU A 359 -14.18 19.07 -0.97
CA LEU A 359 -12.79 19.48 -0.74
C LEU A 359 -12.60 20.50 0.41
N ARG A 360 -13.67 21.15 0.86
CA ARG A 360 -13.63 22.06 2.03
C ARG A 360 -13.64 21.30 3.35
N ALA A 361 -14.27 20.11 3.34
CA ALA A 361 -14.28 19.20 4.46
C ALA A 361 -13.12 18.21 4.43
N ALA A 362 -12.21 18.35 3.45
CA ALA A 362 -11.09 17.45 3.33
C ALA A 362 -10.10 17.62 4.48
N HIS A 363 -9.70 16.50 5.05
CA HIS A 363 -8.66 16.43 6.06
C HIS A 363 -7.29 16.61 5.40
N VAL A 364 -6.38 17.28 6.09
CA VAL A 364 -5.06 17.61 5.58
C VAL A 364 -4.00 17.08 6.53
N SER A 365 -2.95 16.48 5.99
CA SER A 365 -1.74 16.20 6.73
C SER A 365 -0.50 16.67 5.97
N PHE A 366 0.54 17.00 6.72
CA PHE A 366 1.84 17.35 6.16
C PHE A 366 2.95 16.83 7.04
N GLY A 367 4.08 16.56 6.44
CA GLY A 367 5.18 15.98 7.20
C GLY A 367 6.43 15.76 6.37
N GLY A 368 7.26 14.88 6.88
CA GLY A 368 8.48 14.48 6.21
C GLY A 368 8.92 13.10 6.66
N GLY A 369 9.96 12.60 6.01
CA GLY A 369 10.44 11.27 6.34
C GLY A 369 11.76 10.92 5.67
N LEU A 370 12.12 9.66 5.85
CA LEU A 370 13.29 9.03 5.27
C LEU A 370 12.87 7.77 4.51
N ARG A 371 13.48 7.56 3.37
CA ARG A 371 13.33 6.34 2.58
C ARG A 371 14.71 5.77 2.29
N ALA A 372 14.98 4.58 2.81
CA ALA A 372 16.25 3.88 2.62
C ALA A 372 16.06 2.62 1.78
N GLY A 373 16.76 2.51 0.66
CA GLY A 373 16.83 1.27 -0.13
C GLY A 373 17.67 0.24 0.62
N ILE A 374 17.08 -0.91 0.98
CA ILE A 374 17.79 -2.00 1.67
C ILE A 374 18.28 -3.03 0.66
N SER A 375 17.49 -3.27 -0.36
CA SER A 375 17.79 -4.21 -1.43
C SER A 375 17.13 -3.75 -2.74
N ASP A 376 17.41 -4.49 -3.77
CA ASP A 376 16.79 -4.26 -5.07
C ASP A 376 15.24 -4.30 -5.06
N ASP A 377 14.61 -4.93 -4.07
CA ASP A 377 13.16 -5.14 -4.01
C ASP A 377 12.51 -4.52 -2.77
N ALA A 378 13.29 -3.94 -1.84
CA ALA A 378 12.75 -3.40 -0.60
C ALA A 378 13.39 -2.05 -0.22
N ALA A 379 12.55 -1.14 0.23
CA ALA A 379 12.96 0.09 0.90
C ALA A 379 12.30 0.16 2.28
N LEU A 380 13.04 0.66 3.26
CA LEU A 380 12.48 1.10 4.53
C LEU A 380 11.96 2.52 4.37
N ARG A 381 10.81 2.78 4.94
CA ARG A 381 10.18 4.09 4.94
C ARG A 381 9.79 4.46 6.35
N PHE A 382 10.22 5.61 6.79
CA PHE A 382 9.85 6.23 8.05
C PHE A 382 9.28 7.61 7.77
N GLU A 383 8.09 7.91 8.29
CA GLU A 383 7.40 9.18 8.12
C GLU A 383 6.94 9.73 9.46
N LEU A 384 7.02 11.03 9.59
CA LEU A 384 6.38 11.81 10.64
C LEU A 384 5.47 12.81 9.98
N ALA A 385 4.19 12.75 10.27
CA ALA A 385 3.19 13.65 9.71
C ALA A 385 2.29 14.24 10.80
N SER A 386 1.97 15.49 10.66
CA SER A 386 1.09 16.25 11.56
C SER A 386 -0.24 16.53 10.86
N SER A 387 -1.30 16.49 11.64
CA SER A 387 -2.65 16.86 11.25
C SER A 387 -3.31 17.66 12.38
N ASP A 388 -4.60 17.92 12.30
CA ASP A 388 -5.43 18.47 13.38
C ASP A 388 -5.58 17.49 14.57
N GLU A 389 -5.33 16.19 14.37
CA GLU A 389 -5.32 15.15 15.41
C GLU A 389 -3.94 14.92 16.05
N GLY A 390 -2.92 15.71 15.67
CA GLY A 390 -1.59 15.66 16.27
C GLY A 390 -0.50 15.11 15.36
N LEU A 391 0.55 14.56 15.98
CA LEU A 391 1.73 14.02 15.29
C LEU A 391 1.65 12.49 15.24
N HIS A 392 1.74 11.95 14.06
CA HIS A 392 1.74 10.51 13.80
C HIS A 392 3.05 10.05 13.18
N ALA A 393 3.51 8.88 13.59
CA ALA A 393 4.67 8.21 13.02
C ALA A 393 4.23 6.97 12.25
N TYR A 394 4.76 6.80 11.05
CA TYR A 394 4.54 5.63 10.22
C TYR A 394 5.88 4.98 9.89
N PHE A 395 5.90 3.65 9.97
CA PHE A 395 7.01 2.83 9.51
C PHE A 395 6.49 1.79 8.54
N GLY A 396 7.16 1.65 7.41
CA GLY A 396 6.79 0.68 6.38
C GLY A 396 7.99 0.04 5.72
N VAL A 397 7.75 -1.14 5.17
CA VAL A 397 8.70 -1.88 4.34
C VAL A 397 8.04 -2.11 2.98
N GLY A 398 8.67 -1.65 1.93
CA GLY A 398 8.15 -1.79 0.56
C GLY A 398 8.73 -0.75 -0.37
N SER A 399 8.48 -0.92 -1.67
CA SER A 399 8.81 0.08 -2.68
C SER A 399 7.73 1.16 -2.80
N ASP A 400 6.61 0.97 -2.14
CA ASP A 400 5.41 1.77 -2.37
C ASP A 400 5.45 3.16 -1.76
N PHE A 401 4.90 4.02 -2.54
CA PHE A 401 4.60 5.42 -2.30
C PHE A 401 3.33 5.54 -1.44
#